data_f57c8ff88172bd55a9adeb365ee747d1
#
_entry.id   f57c8ff88172bd55a9adeb365ee747d1
#
_cell.length_a   1.000
_cell.length_b   1.000
_cell.length_c   1.000
_cell.angle_alpha   90.00
_cell.angle_beta   90.00
_cell.angle_gamma   90.00
#
_symmetry.space_group_name_H-M   'P 1'
#
loop_
_entity.id
_entity.type
_entity.pdbx_description
1 polymer ?
#
loop_
_entity_poly.entity_id
_entity_poly.type
_entity_poly.pdbx_seq_one_letter_code
_entity_poly.pdbx_strand_id
1 'polypeptide(L)'
;GVSHPSQHYAVMLLEPSRVKKARAAVEQHYNWQRERYGKAFEEMGLGVYTGNGGFYHWLELPEGMNSEELNKRLFKHGAAILCAKDCDMARPHSKDPSYQTPYSRFFRFSFGPLLPETFESDIKLFREVYEEYKRDSGVE
;
A
#
# COMPACT_ATOMS: atom_id res chain seq x y z
N GLY A 1 -33.13 15.13 1.67
CA GLY A 1 -32.20 16.27 1.71
C GLY A 1 -31.21 16.14 2.85
N VAL A 2 -30.15 16.92 2.78
CA VAL A 2 -29.12 16.94 3.84
C VAL A 2 -29.71 17.62 5.09
N SER A 3 -29.43 17.07 6.28
CA SER A 3 -29.96 17.60 7.53
C SER A 3 -29.45 19.03 7.82
N HIS A 4 -30.29 19.88 8.37
CA HIS A 4 -29.95 21.27 8.64
C HIS A 4 -28.73 21.42 9.61
N PRO A 5 -28.61 20.64 10.68
CA PRO A 5 -27.40 20.65 11.51
C PRO A 5 -26.12 20.31 10.73
N SER A 6 -26.20 19.32 9.83
CA SER A 6 -25.03 18.94 9.00
C SER A 6 -24.59 20.07 8.06
N GLN A 7 -25.54 20.88 7.57
CA GLN A 7 -25.22 22.04 6.75
C GLN A 7 -24.48 23.11 7.56
N HIS A 8 -24.90 23.39 8.80
CA HIS A 8 -24.20 24.32 9.67
C HIS A 8 -22.77 23.86 9.99
N TYR A 9 -22.57 22.56 10.29
CA TYR A 9 -21.23 22.00 10.48
C TYR A 9 -20.39 22.11 9.19
N ALA A 10 -20.96 21.82 8.03
CA ALA A 10 -20.27 21.94 6.77
C ALA A 10 -19.77 23.38 6.50
N VAL A 11 -20.58 24.40 6.76
CA VAL A 11 -20.16 25.81 6.63
C VAL A 11 -18.93 26.12 7.48
N MET A 12 -18.91 25.65 8.73
CA MET A 12 -17.80 25.86 9.64
C MET A 12 -16.54 25.10 9.23
N LEU A 13 -16.70 23.87 8.75
CA LEU A 13 -15.58 23.00 8.32
C LEU A 13 -15.00 23.43 6.99
N LEU A 14 -15.83 23.96 6.08
CA LEU A 14 -15.43 24.39 4.74
C LEU A 14 -14.95 25.83 4.68
N GLU A 15 -14.76 26.47 5.85
CA GLU A 15 -14.13 27.78 5.90
C GLU A 15 -12.75 27.72 5.20
N PRO A 16 -12.44 28.62 4.23
CA PRO A 16 -11.27 28.52 3.36
C PRO A 16 -9.93 28.36 4.08
N SER A 17 -9.73 29.03 5.21
CA SER A 17 -8.49 28.95 5.98
C SER A 17 -8.33 27.57 6.63
N ARG A 18 -9.42 26.97 7.11
CA ARG A 18 -9.42 25.60 7.68
C ARG A 18 -9.15 24.56 6.62
N VAL A 19 -9.80 24.67 5.46
CA VAL A 19 -9.57 23.77 4.32
C VAL A 19 -8.11 23.85 3.87
N LYS A 20 -7.54 25.04 3.75
CA LYS A 20 -6.14 25.21 3.40
C LYS A 20 -5.20 24.54 4.40
N LYS A 21 -5.42 24.72 5.71
CA LYS A 21 -4.62 24.09 6.77
C LYS A 21 -4.74 22.56 6.73
N ALA A 22 -5.98 22.04 6.60
CA ALA A 22 -6.21 20.60 6.54
C ALA A 22 -5.52 19.95 5.33
N ARG A 23 -5.63 20.56 4.14
CA ARG A 23 -4.96 20.07 2.94
C ARG A 23 -3.44 20.06 3.11
N ALA A 24 -2.85 21.13 3.61
CA ALA A 24 -1.41 21.19 3.84
C ALA A 24 -0.93 20.14 4.84
N ALA A 25 -1.67 19.92 5.93
CA ALA A 25 -1.32 18.92 6.93
C ALA A 25 -1.40 17.49 6.36
N VAL A 26 -2.46 17.18 5.60
CA VAL A 26 -2.65 15.87 4.94
C VAL A 26 -1.55 15.62 3.90
N GLU A 27 -1.26 16.62 3.06
CA GLU A 27 -0.23 16.56 2.05
C GLU A 27 1.15 16.30 2.69
N GLN A 28 1.53 17.08 3.69
CA GLN A 28 2.80 16.91 4.40
C GLN A 28 2.93 15.54 5.02
N HIS A 29 1.88 15.06 5.72
CA HIS A 29 1.88 13.77 6.38
C HIS A 29 2.05 12.61 5.38
N TYR A 30 1.24 12.58 4.32
CA TYR A 30 1.30 11.48 3.35
C TYR A 30 2.51 11.53 2.44
N ASN A 31 3.02 12.69 2.09
CA ASN A 31 4.27 12.81 1.35
C ASN A 31 5.43 12.24 2.15
N TRP A 32 5.55 12.61 3.42
CA TRP A 32 6.58 12.09 4.29
C TRP A 32 6.49 10.56 4.49
N GLN A 33 5.28 10.02 4.72
CA GLN A 33 5.07 8.57 4.80
C GLN A 33 5.45 7.88 3.47
N ARG A 34 5.00 8.41 2.35
CA ARG A 34 5.29 7.86 1.02
C ARG A 34 6.77 7.79 0.75
N GLU A 35 7.50 8.86 1.00
CA GLU A 35 8.94 8.93 0.74
C GLU A 35 9.73 7.90 1.55
N ARG A 36 9.48 7.80 2.84
CA ARG A 36 10.23 6.89 3.69
C ARG A 36 9.93 5.41 3.43
N TYR A 37 8.65 5.04 3.21
CA TYR A 37 8.32 3.66 2.86
C TYR A 37 8.82 3.32 1.46
N GLY A 38 8.66 4.22 0.48
CA GLY A 38 9.17 4.03 -0.87
C GLY A 38 10.67 3.77 -0.89
N LYS A 39 11.45 4.63 -0.21
CA LYS A 39 12.89 4.45 -0.08
C LYS A 39 13.27 3.11 0.57
N ALA A 40 12.59 2.71 1.63
CA ALA A 40 12.86 1.44 2.30
C ALA A 40 12.60 0.23 1.38
N PHE A 41 11.57 0.27 0.54
CA PHE A 41 11.30 -0.78 -0.45
C PHE A 41 12.30 -0.78 -1.60
N GLU A 42 12.72 0.37 -2.10
CA GLU A 42 13.79 0.48 -3.10
C GLU A 42 15.11 -0.10 -2.58
N GLU A 43 15.45 0.16 -1.33
CA GLU A 43 16.65 -0.41 -0.66
C GLU A 43 16.58 -1.94 -0.50
N MET A 44 15.38 -2.54 -0.51
CA MET A 44 15.17 -3.99 -0.53
C MET A 44 15.22 -4.58 -1.95
N GLY A 45 15.35 -3.76 -2.99
CA GLY A 45 15.36 -4.20 -4.38
C GLY A 45 13.98 -4.46 -4.97
N LEU A 46 12.91 -3.94 -4.35
CA LEU A 46 11.56 -4.01 -4.91
C LEU A 46 11.36 -2.94 -6.00
N GLY A 47 10.59 -3.27 -7.04
CA GLY A 47 10.07 -2.26 -7.95
C GLY A 47 9.03 -1.38 -7.23
N VAL A 48 9.24 -0.06 -7.22
CA VAL A 48 8.34 0.88 -6.54
C VAL A 48 7.66 1.76 -7.57
N TYR A 49 6.36 1.59 -7.71
CA TYR A 49 5.51 2.38 -8.59
C TYR A 49 4.57 3.22 -7.73
N THR A 50 4.85 4.51 -7.65
CA THR A 50 4.05 5.45 -6.88
C THR A 50 3.89 6.75 -7.65
N GLY A 51 2.72 7.34 -7.54
CA GLY A 51 2.45 8.68 -8.09
C GLY A 51 2.77 9.79 -7.07
N ASN A 52 2.42 11.01 -7.42
CA ASN A 52 2.61 12.19 -6.57
C ASN A 52 1.48 12.36 -5.54
N GLY A 53 0.68 11.32 -5.31
CA GLY A 53 -0.45 11.36 -4.39
C GLY A 53 -0.85 9.98 -3.90
N GLY A 54 -1.94 9.94 -3.12
CA GLY A 54 -2.43 8.70 -2.54
C GLY A 54 -1.72 8.31 -1.25
N PHE A 55 -2.08 7.15 -0.74
CA PHE A 55 -1.61 6.62 0.55
C PHE A 55 -1.18 5.15 0.44
N TYR A 56 -0.75 4.72 -0.75
CA TYR A 56 -0.22 3.39 -1.02
C TYR A 56 0.87 3.41 -2.08
N HIS A 57 1.72 2.38 -2.06
CA HIS A 57 2.63 2.02 -3.13
C HIS A 57 2.08 0.83 -3.91
N TRP A 58 2.33 0.80 -5.20
CA TRP A 58 2.24 -0.38 -6.01
C TRP A 58 3.65 -0.94 -6.15
N LEU A 59 3.85 -2.16 -5.68
CA LEU A 59 5.18 -2.76 -5.53
C LEU A 59 5.28 -4.02 -6.37
N GLU A 60 6.48 -4.28 -6.89
CA GLU A 60 6.80 -5.45 -7.69
C GLU A 60 7.89 -6.28 -7.03
N LEU A 61 7.63 -7.56 -6.85
CA LEU A 61 8.59 -8.54 -6.39
C LEU A 61 9.55 -8.94 -7.52
N PRO A 62 10.77 -9.38 -7.21
CA PRO A 62 11.67 -9.99 -8.16
C PRO A 62 11.04 -11.16 -8.93
N GLU A 63 11.62 -11.47 -10.07
CA GLU A 63 11.20 -12.60 -10.89
C GLU A 63 11.34 -13.92 -10.10
N GLY A 64 10.37 -14.83 -10.26
CA GLY A 64 10.32 -16.08 -9.48
C GLY A 64 9.56 -15.98 -8.16
N MET A 65 9.20 -14.78 -7.68
CA MET A 65 8.41 -14.59 -6.48
C MET A 65 6.93 -14.29 -6.78
N ASN A 66 6.07 -14.50 -5.80
CA ASN A 66 4.62 -14.33 -5.92
C ASN A 66 4.06 -13.58 -4.70
N SER A 67 3.20 -12.58 -4.95
CA SER A 67 2.65 -11.73 -3.88
C SER A 67 1.70 -12.48 -2.93
N GLU A 68 1.03 -13.53 -3.39
CA GLU A 68 0.15 -14.33 -2.54
C GLU A 68 0.94 -15.13 -1.52
N GLU A 69 2.08 -15.70 -1.92
CA GLU A 69 2.96 -16.42 -1.01
C GLU A 69 3.60 -15.48 0.02
N LEU A 70 4.05 -14.30 -0.42
CA LEU A 70 4.53 -13.27 0.50
C LEU A 70 3.44 -12.88 1.51
N ASN A 71 2.20 -12.67 1.04
CA ASN A 71 1.08 -12.32 1.92
C ASN A 71 0.78 -13.42 2.93
N LYS A 72 0.81 -14.69 2.55
CA LYS A 72 0.64 -15.82 3.47
C LYS A 72 1.70 -15.85 4.58
N ARG A 73 2.95 -15.51 4.23
CA ARG A 73 4.05 -15.43 5.20
C ARG A 73 3.86 -14.25 6.14
N LEU A 74 3.54 -13.07 5.62
CA LEU A 74 3.23 -11.88 6.43
C LEU A 74 2.07 -12.13 7.39
N PHE A 75 1.04 -12.85 6.94
CA PHE A 75 -0.14 -13.17 7.75
C PHE A 75 0.21 -13.94 9.03
N LYS A 76 1.22 -14.81 9.00
CA LYS A 76 1.71 -15.54 10.18
C LYS A 76 2.28 -14.61 11.26
N HIS A 77 2.67 -13.39 10.86
CA HIS A 77 3.22 -12.35 11.72
C HIS A 77 2.22 -11.21 12.01
N GLY A 78 0.95 -11.40 11.66
CA GLY A 78 -0.10 -10.41 11.89
C GLY A 78 -0.08 -9.21 10.92
N ALA A 79 0.64 -9.33 9.80
CA ALA A 79 0.69 -8.31 8.76
C ALA A 79 0.04 -8.81 7.45
N ALA A 80 -0.41 -7.88 6.61
CA ALA A 80 -1.02 -8.22 5.32
C ALA A 80 -0.75 -7.15 4.26
N ILE A 81 -0.69 -7.60 3.02
CA ILE A 81 -0.65 -6.77 1.81
C ILE A 81 -1.84 -7.10 0.92
N LEU A 82 -2.19 -6.23 0.00
CA LEU A 82 -3.22 -6.53 -1.00
C LEU A 82 -2.56 -7.05 -2.27
N CYS A 83 -2.77 -8.34 -2.57
CA CYS A 83 -2.22 -8.97 -3.76
C CYS A 83 -2.87 -8.40 -5.03
N ALA A 84 -2.10 -8.30 -6.11
CA ALA A 84 -2.58 -7.72 -7.36
C ALA A 84 -3.74 -8.49 -8.00
N LYS A 85 -3.85 -9.79 -7.75
CA LYS A 85 -5.00 -10.57 -8.23
C LYS A 85 -6.34 -10.02 -7.73
N ASP A 86 -6.36 -9.39 -6.54
CA ASP A 86 -7.56 -8.82 -5.93
C ASP A 86 -7.82 -7.39 -6.45
N CYS A 87 -6.84 -6.83 -7.16
CA CYS A 87 -6.93 -5.54 -7.88
C CYS A 87 -7.16 -5.72 -9.39
N ASP A 88 -7.13 -6.95 -9.89
CA ASP A 88 -7.25 -7.25 -11.31
C ASP A 88 -8.72 -7.22 -11.75
N MET A 89 -9.12 -6.13 -12.38
CA MET A 89 -10.49 -5.92 -12.85
C MET A 89 -10.89 -6.83 -14.01
N ALA A 90 -9.93 -7.46 -14.70
CA ALA A 90 -10.22 -8.41 -15.77
C ALA A 90 -10.69 -9.77 -15.22
N ARG A 91 -10.24 -10.14 -14.02
CA ARG A 91 -10.53 -11.43 -13.39
C ARG A 91 -12.01 -11.76 -13.25
N PRO A 92 -12.88 -10.86 -12.74
CA PRO A 92 -14.33 -11.14 -12.62
C PRO A 92 -15.04 -11.29 -13.96
N HIS A 93 -14.46 -10.76 -15.03
CA HIS A 93 -15.03 -10.75 -16.38
C HIS A 93 -14.45 -11.84 -17.28
N SER A 94 -13.39 -12.53 -16.85
CA SER A 94 -12.84 -13.65 -17.58
C SER A 94 -13.80 -14.84 -17.55
N LYS A 95 -14.10 -15.38 -18.74
CA LYS A 95 -14.86 -16.63 -18.91
C LYS A 95 -13.96 -17.86 -18.85
N ASP A 96 -12.66 -17.65 -18.78
CA ASP A 96 -11.66 -18.72 -18.73
C ASP A 96 -11.40 -19.12 -17.27
N PRO A 97 -11.75 -20.35 -16.85
CA PRO A 97 -11.49 -20.83 -15.49
C PRO A 97 -10.00 -20.93 -15.17
N SER A 98 -9.14 -20.97 -16.18
CA SER A 98 -7.68 -21.04 -16.04
C SER A 98 -7.02 -19.66 -16.00
N TYR A 99 -7.80 -18.57 -16.05
CA TYR A 99 -7.26 -17.22 -16.07
C TYR A 99 -6.33 -16.97 -14.91
N GLN A 100 -5.11 -16.60 -15.23
CA GLN A 100 -4.09 -16.16 -14.27
C GLN A 100 -3.83 -14.67 -14.49
N THR A 101 -3.81 -13.92 -13.42
CA THR A 101 -3.44 -12.51 -13.51
C THR A 101 -1.99 -12.35 -13.98
N PRO A 102 -1.69 -11.43 -14.92
CA PRO A 102 -0.32 -11.13 -15.31
C PRO A 102 0.46 -10.39 -14.21
N TYR A 103 -0.22 -10.00 -13.14
CA TYR A 103 0.34 -9.19 -12.05
C TYR A 103 0.66 -10.01 -10.80
N SER A 104 0.91 -11.31 -10.90
CA SER A 104 1.13 -12.20 -9.74
C SER A 104 2.27 -11.76 -8.81
N ARG A 105 3.27 -11.05 -9.36
CA ARG A 105 4.40 -10.48 -8.60
C ARG A 105 4.09 -9.15 -7.94
N PHE A 106 2.96 -8.51 -8.28
CA PHE A 106 2.63 -7.18 -7.80
C PHE A 106 1.73 -7.23 -6.58
N PHE A 107 1.83 -6.20 -5.77
CA PHE A 107 0.97 -5.99 -4.61
C PHE A 107 0.85 -4.52 -4.25
N ARG A 108 -0.20 -4.19 -3.52
CA ARG A 108 -0.41 -2.86 -2.96
C ARG A 108 -0.04 -2.86 -1.49
N PHE A 109 0.86 -1.96 -1.13
CA PHE A 109 1.18 -1.65 0.25
C PHE A 109 0.53 -0.32 0.65
N SER A 110 -0.40 -0.36 1.61
CA SER A 110 -1.11 0.82 2.10
C SER A 110 -0.43 1.36 3.36
N PHE A 111 0.16 2.54 3.28
CA PHE A 111 0.77 3.23 4.42
C PHE A 111 -0.19 4.22 5.11
N GLY A 112 -1.36 4.45 4.53
CA GLY A 112 -2.35 5.39 5.06
C GLY A 112 -2.79 5.11 6.49
N PRO A 113 -3.11 3.87 6.87
CA PRO A 113 -3.54 3.53 8.22
C PRO A 113 -2.37 3.34 9.22
N LEU A 114 -1.12 3.34 8.75
CA LEU A 114 0.04 3.08 9.59
C LEU A 114 0.44 4.32 10.39
N LEU A 115 0.79 4.10 11.64
CA LEU A 115 1.24 5.18 12.50
C LEU A 115 2.70 5.55 12.19
N PRO A 116 3.05 6.84 12.26
CA PRO A 116 4.43 7.28 12.08
C PRO A 116 5.43 6.58 12.99
N GLU A 117 5.03 6.25 14.20
CA GLU A 117 5.86 5.66 15.24
C GLU A 117 6.17 4.18 14.98
N THR A 118 5.36 3.49 14.18
CA THR A 118 5.54 2.05 13.89
C THR A 118 6.44 1.80 12.69
N PHE A 119 6.86 2.82 11.96
CA PHE A 119 7.62 2.68 10.71
C PHE A 119 8.79 1.69 10.81
N GLU A 120 9.65 1.85 11.81
CA GLU A 120 10.85 1.01 11.96
C GLU A 120 10.47 -0.46 12.22
N SER A 121 9.46 -0.70 13.05
CA SER A 121 8.96 -2.06 13.32
C SER A 121 8.28 -2.67 12.11
N ASP A 122 7.49 -1.88 11.37
CA ASP A 122 6.77 -2.33 10.18
C ASP A 122 7.74 -2.73 9.07
N ILE A 123 8.73 -1.88 8.79
CA ILE A 123 9.76 -2.14 7.77
C ILE A 123 10.67 -3.30 8.18
N LYS A 124 11.03 -3.40 9.46
CA LYS A 124 11.82 -4.52 9.97
C LYS A 124 11.09 -5.85 9.75
N LEU A 125 9.82 -5.93 10.18
CA LEU A 125 9.00 -7.12 10.00
C LEU A 125 8.88 -7.50 8.52
N PHE A 126 8.54 -6.53 7.67
CA PHE A 126 8.39 -6.77 6.24
C PHE A 126 9.69 -7.29 5.63
N ARG A 127 10.83 -6.66 5.95
CA ARG A 127 12.16 -7.04 5.46
C ARG A 127 12.52 -8.47 5.89
N GLU A 128 12.32 -8.82 7.16
CA GLU A 128 12.62 -10.17 7.67
C GLU A 128 11.85 -11.25 6.91
N VAL A 129 10.55 -11.06 6.72
CA VAL A 129 9.68 -12.01 5.99
C VAL A 129 10.02 -12.06 4.50
N TYR A 130 10.29 -10.90 3.89
CA TYR A 130 10.66 -10.81 2.48
C TYR A 130 12.00 -11.49 2.20
N GLU A 131 13.04 -11.24 3.00
CA GLU A 131 14.35 -11.83 2.83
C GLU A 131 14.35 -13.35 3.09
N GLU A 132 13.53 -13.82 4.05
CA GLU A 132 13.31 -15.27 4.22
C GLU A 132 12.70 -15.87 2.96
N TYR A 133 11.65 -15.26 2.42
CA TYR A 133 10.99 -15.75 1.21
C TYR A 133 11.92 -15.70 0.00
N LYS A 134 12.71 -14.64 -0.15
CA LYS A 134 13.70 -14.48 -1.22
C LYS A 134 14.70 -15.64 -1.22
N ARG A 135 15.27 -15.97 -0.05
CA ARG A 135 16.19 -17.11 0.11
C ARG A 135 15.52 -18.45 -0.25
N ASP A 136 14.31 -18.68 0.24
CA ASP A 136 13.57 -19.92 -0.03
C ASP A 136 13.23 -20.09 -1.52
N SER A 137 13.08 -18.98 -2.24
CA SER A 137 12.77 -18.95 -3.67
C SER A 137 14.02 -19.07 -4.56
N GLY A 138 15.21 -19.06 -3.99
CA GLY A 138 16.47 -19.11 -4.74
C GLY A 138 16.72 -17.87 -5.61
N VAL A 139 16.11 -16.75 -5.26
CA VAL A 139 16.27 -15.45 -5.94
C VAL A 139 17.42 -14.70 -5.28
N GLU A 140 18.41 -14.28 -6.09
CA GLU A 140 19.56 -13.48 -5.64
C GLU A 140 19.24 -11.97 -5.50
#